data_6c3913764340d3a91607c9f653ee42dc
#
_entry.id   6c3913764340d3a91607c9f653ee42dc
#
_cell.length_a   1.000
_cell.length_b   1.000
_cell.length_c   1.000
_cell.angle_alpha   90.00
_cell.angle_beta   90.00
_cell.angle_gamma   90.00
#
_symmetry.space_group_name_H-M   'P 1'
#
loop_
_entity.id
_entity.type
_entity.pdbx_description
1 polymer ?
#
loop_
_entity_poly.entity_id
_entity_poly.type
_entity_poly.pdbx_seq_one_letter_code
_entity_poly.pdbx_strand_id
1 'polypeptide(L)'
;MSKTISINAGSSSVKWQLYSMPEEKVLAKGLIERIGLKDSISTVKFNDRSERQTLDIADHTQAVKILLDDLKRFEIIQSYDEITGVGHR
;
A
#
# COMPACT_ATOMS: atom_id res chain seq x y z
N MET A 1 7.23 0.12 18.64
CA MET A 1 6.17 0.84 17.93
C MET A 1 5.41 -0.09 17.02
N SER A 2 4.10 0.01 17.03
CA SER A 2 3.27 -0.79 16.13
C SER A 2 2.92 0.02 14.89
N LYS A 3 2.62 -0.68 13.80
CA LYS A 3 2.19 -0.08 12.55
C LYS A 3 0.86 -0.68 12.14
N THR A 4 -0.04 0.15 11.68
CA THR A 4 -1.36 -0.27 11.20
C THR A 4 -1.51 0.17 9.75
N ILE A 5 -1.97 -0.74 8.90
CA ILE A 5 -2.30 -0.43 7.52
C ILE A 5 -3.81 -0.35 7.35
N SER A 6 -4.27 0.68 6.67
CA SER A 6 -5.68 0.87 6.31
C SER A 6 -5.81 0.62 4.82
N ILE A 7 -6.73 -0.26 4.43
CA ILE A 7 -6.96 -0.62 3.03
C ILE A 7 -8.40 -0.33 2.68
N ASN A 8 -8.59 0.47 1.64
CA ASN A 8 -9.90 0.82 1.12
C ASN A 8 -9.98 0.35 -0.34
N ALA A 9 -10.74 -0.71 -0.58
CA ALA A 9 -10.83 -1.34 -1.89
C ALA A 9 -12.07 -0.84 -2.63
N GLY A 10 -11.85 -0.29 -3.83
CA GLY A 10 -12.90 0.05 -4.77
C GLY A 10 -13.08 -1.05 -5.81
N SER A 11 -13.93 -0.79 -6.82
CA SER A 11 -14.21 -1.78 -7.86
C SER A 11 -12.96 -2.14 -8.69
N SER A 12 -12.11 -1.16 -8.96
CA SER A 12 -10.89 -1.37 -9.74
C SER A 12 -9.70 -0.64 -9.15
N SER A 13 -9.74 -0.37 -7.83
CA SER A 13 -8.67 0.37 -7.17
C SER A 13 -8.52 -0.10 -5.73
N VAL A 14 -7.31 0.17 -5.19
CA VAL A 14 -7.03 -0.03 -3.76
C VAL A 14 -6.28 1.20 -3.28
N LYS A 15 -6.82 1.84 -2.25
CA LYS A 15 -6.16 2.96 -1.59
C LYS A 15 -5.72 2.49 -0.20
N TRP A 16 -4.47 2.76 0.16
CA TRP A 16 -3.95 2.30 1.44
C TRP A 16 -3.13 3.38 2.12
N GLN A 17 -3.06 3.30 3.45
CA GLN A 17 -2.22 4.15 4.27
C GLN A 17 -1.59 3.33 5.38
N LEU A 18 -0.33 3.62 5.70
CA LEU A 18 0.39 2.97 6.78
C LEU A 18 0.64 3.99 7.88
N TYR A 19 0.24 3.64 9.10
CA TYR A 19 0.34 4.53 10.26
C TYR A 19 1.28 3.96 11.31
N SER A 20 1.99 4.88 11.98
CA SER A 20 2.69 4.55 13.22
C SER A 20 1.74 4.78 14.39
N MET A 21 1.59 3.79 15.25
CA MET A 21 0.70 3.85 16.40
C MET A 21 1.52 3.95 17.68
N PRO A 22 1.03 4.64 18.73
CA PRO A 22 -0.33 5.20 18.89
C PRO A 22 -0.53 6.60 18.31
N GLU A 23 0.51 7.24 17.77
CA GLU A 23 0.41 8.63 17.32
C GLU A 23 -0.46 8.81 16.09
N GLU A 24 -0.81 7.74 15.39
CA GLU A 24 -1.55 7.75 14.14
C GLU A 24 -0.85 8.60 13.06
N LYS A 25 0.49 8.59 13.08
CA LYS A 25 1.27 9.32 12.10
C LYS A 25 1.35 8.54 10.80
N VAL A 26 0.98 9.16 9.68
CA VAL A 26 1.05 8.53 8.37
C VAL A 26 2.52 8.39 7.97
N LEU A 27 2.97 7.15 7.77
CA LEU A 27 4.34 6.85 7.34
C LEU A 27 4.42 6.74 5.83
N ALA A 28 3.38 6.20 5.20
CA ALA A 28 3.32 6.03 3.76
C ALA A 28 1.86 5.91 3.34
N LYS A 29 1.60 6.21 2.09
CA LYS A 29 0.28 6.00 1.49
C LYS A 29 0.44 5.62 0.04
N GLY A 30 -0.56 4.98 -0.53
CA GLY A 30 -0.52 4.59 -1.91
C GLY A 30 -1.89 4.42 -2.53
N LEU A 31 -1.87 4.35 -3.84
CA LEU A 31 -3.07 4.14 -4.64
C LEU A 31 -2.72 3.21 -5.79
N ILE A 32 -3.50 2.13 -5.93
CA ILE A 32 -3.37 1.21 -7.04
C ILE A 32 -4.63 1.37 -7.89
N GLU A 33 -4.46 1.66 -9.17
CA GLU A 33 -5.56 1.95 -10.07
C GLU A 33 -5.58 1.00 -11.24
N ARG A 34 -6.72 0.88 -11.90
CA ARG A 34 -6.91 0.07 -13.11
C ARG A 34 -6.65 -1.43 -12.85
N ILE A 35 -7.04 -1.90 -11.67
CA ILE A 35 -6.94 -3.32 -11.33
C ILE A 35 -7.88 -4.13 -12.25
N GLY A 36 -7.36 -5.21 -12.83
CA GLY A 36 -8.09 -6.02 -13.77
C GLY A 36 -8.06 -5.50 -15.20
N LEU A 37 -7.41 -4.36 -15.44
CA LEU A 37 -7.24 -3.76 -16.74
C LEU A 37 -5.76 -3.77 -17.12
N LYS A 38 -5.44 -3.42 -18.35
CA LYS A 38 -4.05 -3.27 -18.77
C LYS A 38 -3.47 -2.00 -18.16
N ASP A 39 -2.17 -2.02 -17.93
CA ASP A 39 -1.43 -0.84 -17.45
C ASP A 39 -1.97 -0.33 -16.11
N SER A 40 -2.10 -1.24 -15.14
CA SER A 40 -2.42 -0.85 -13.78
C SER A 40 -1.32 0.06 -13.24
N ILE A 41 -1.70 1.02 -12.40
CA ILE A 41 -0.78 2.02 -11.88
C ILE A 41 -0.72 1.91 -10.36
N SER A 42 0.48 1.73 -9.84
CA SER A 42 0.75 1.74 -8.40
C SER A 42 1.58 2.96 -8.05
N THR A 43 1.05 3.83 -7.20
CA THR A 43 1.74 5.03 -6.73
C THR A 43 1.95 4.89 -5.23
N VAL A 44 3.19 5.12 -4.78
CA VAL A 44 3.55 5.06 -3.35
C VAL A 44 4.17 6.40 -2.98
N LYS A 45 3.70 6.98 -1.88
CA LYS A 45 4.22 8.24 -1.36
C LYS A 45 4.73 8.05 0.06
N PHE A 46 5.98 8.45 0.30
CA PHE A 46 6.62 8.34 1.61
C PHE A 46 7.83 9.27 1.68
N ASN A 47 8.09 9.85 2.84
CA ASN A 47 9.27 10.69 3.09
C ASN A 47 9.50 11.76 2.01
N ASP A 48 8.45 12.48 1.60
CA ASP A 48 8.48 13.49 0.55
C ASP A 48 8.87 12.95 -0.82
N ARG A 49 8.84 11.62 -0.99
CA ARG A 49 9.09 10.95 -2.26
C ARG A 49 7.79 10.39 -2.81
N SER A 50 7.73 10.28 -4.13
CA SER A 50 6.60 9.64 -4.82
C SER A 50 7.16 8.71 -5.88
N GLU A 51 6.83 7.44 -5.78
CA GLU A 51 7.26 6.42 -6.74
C GLU A 51 6.03 5.88 -7.46
N ARG A 52 6.11 5.81 -8.76
CA ARG A 52 5.01 5.34 -9.61
C ARG A 52 5.51 4.23 -10.51
N GLN A 53 4.70 3.19 -10.63
CA GLN A 53 5.07 2.03 -11.41
C GLN A 53 3.84 1.56 -12.20
N THR A 54 4.07 1.14 -13.43
CA THR A 54 3.01 0.60 -14.29
C THR A 54 3.25 -0.91 -14.42
N LEU A 55 2.22 -1.70 -14.15
CA LEU A 55 2.31 -3.15 -14.21
C LEU A 55 0.90 -3.73 -14.39
N ASP A 56 0.81 -5.00 -14.76
CA ASP A 56 -0.47 -5.66 -14.91
C ASP A 56 -0.88 -6.29 -13.58
N ILE A 57 -2.00 -5.87 -13.05
CA ILE A 57 -2.55 -6.39 -11.78
C ILE A 57 -3.93 -6.98 -12.10
N ALA A 58 -4.05 -8.29 -11.96
CA ALA A 58 -5.25 -9.00 -12.39
C ALA A 58 -6.44 -8.82 -11.43
N ASP A 59 -6.17 -8.74 -10.14
CA ASP A 59 -7.22 -8.66 -9.12
C ASP A 59 -6.72 -7.97 -7.85
N HIS A 60 -7.63 -7.82 -6.88
CA HIS A 60 -7.33 -7.13 -5.63
C HIS A 60 -6.33 -7.91 -4.77
N THR A 61 -6.30 -9.24 -4.86
CA THR A 61 -5.34 -10.06 -4.13
C THR A 61 -3.92 -9.73 -4.58
N GLN A 62 -3.70 -9.62 -5.89
CA GLN A 62 -2.39 -9.23 -6.41
C GLN A 62 -2.04 -7.79 -6.01
N ALA A 63 -3.04 -6.90 -6.00
CA ALA A 63 -2.81 -5.53 -5.58
C ALA A 63 -2.29 -5.46 -4.14
N VAL A 64 -2.86 -6.24 -3.23
CA VAL A 64 -2.41 -6.29 -1.84
C VAL A 64 -0.99 -6.83 -1.75
N LYS A 65 -0.66 -7.87 -2.50
CA LYS A 65 0.71 -8.40 -2.53
C LYS A 65 1.70 -7.36 -3.01
N ILE A 66 1.34 -6.60 -4.03
CA ILE A 66 2.21 -5.57 -4.60
C ILE A 66 2.44 -4.44 -3.60
N LEU A 67 1.40 -3.99 -2.90
CA LEU A 67 1.57 -2.94 -1.90
C LEU A 67 2.48 -3.40 -0.76
N LEU A 68 2.36 -4.65 -0.32
CA LEU A 68 3.21 -5.20 0.74
C LEU A 68 4.66 -5.32 0.26
N ASP A 69 4.86 -5.78 -0.97
CA ASP A 69 6.20 -5.87 -1.56
C ASP A 69 6.82 -4.48 -1.69
N ASP A 70 6.04 -3.47 -2.08
CA ASP A 70 6.53 -2.09 -2.19
C ASP A 70 6.96 -1.55 -0.83
N LEU A 71 6.24 -1.86 0.23
CA LEU A 71 6.62 -1.42 1.58
C LEU A 71 8.01 -1.96 1.95
N LYS A 72 8.31 -3.19 1.59
CA LYS A 72 9.64 -3.77 1.85
C LYS A 72 10.68 -3.24 0.86
N ARG A 73 10.32 -3.13 -0.41
CA ARG A 73 11.26 -2.69 -1.44
C ARG A 73 11.77 -1.27 -1.20
N PHE A 74 10.89 -0.38 -0.74
CA PHE A 74 11.27 0.99 -0.43
C PHE A 74 11.76 1.17 1.00
N GLU A 75 11.93 0.05 1.72
CA GLU A 75 12.42 0.04 3.10
C GLU A 75 11.53 0.85 4.05
N ILE A 76 10.25 0.96 3.74
CA ILE A 76 9.27 1.58 4.62
C ILE A 76 9.05 0.68 5.83
N ILE A 77 9.06 -0.63 5.60
CA ILE A 77 9.12 -1.65 6.64
C ILE A 77 10.27 -2.60 6.32
N GLN A 78 10.83 -3.23 7.34
CA GLN A 78 11.89 -4.22 7.17
C GLN A 78 11.35 -5.64 7.22
N SER A 79 10.23 -5.83 7.89
CA SER A 79 9.57 -7.13 8.03
C SER A 79 8.06 -6.92 8.10
N TYR A 80 7.31 -7.87 7.58
CA TYR A 80 5.84 -7.83 7.68
C TYR A 80 5.35 -7.89 9.13
N ASP A 81 6.18 -8.39 10.05
CA ASP A 81 5.85 -8.44 11.47
C ASP A 81 5.68 -7.05 12.10
N GLU A 82 6.18 -6.02 11.44
CA GLU A 82 6.00 -4.64 11.92
C GLU A 82 4.56 -4.18 11.79
N ILE A 83 3.80 -4.79 10.88
CA ILE A 83 2.38 -4.44 10.70
C ILE A 83 1.57 -5.29 11.66
N THR A 84 1.04 -4.66 12.70
CA THR A 84 0.31 -5.35 13.78
C THR A 84 -1.20 -5.17 13.69
N GLY A 85 -1.67 -4.34 12.77
CA GLY A 85 -3.10 -4.13 12.57
C GLY A 85 -3.43 -3.87 11.12
N VAL A 86 -4.59 -4.35 10.68
CA VAL A 86 -5.09 -4.14 9.32
C VAL A 86 -6.54 -3.69 9.41
N GLY A 87 -6.85 -2.53 8.83
CA GLY A 87 -8.21 -2.03 8.73
C GLY A 87 -8.68 -2.10 7.28
N HIS A 88 -9.90 -2.55 7.08
CA HIS A 88 -10.56 -2.60 5.78
C HIS A 88 -11.79 -1.68 5.77
N ARG A 89 -12.00 -1.06 4.64
CA ARG A 89 -13.21 -0.29 4.38
C ARG A 89 -13.78 -0.62 3.02
#